data_537728fea42d849c00202252707f5a39
#
_entry.id   537728fea42d849c00202252707f5a39
#
_cell.length_a   1.000
_cell.length_b   1.000
_cell.length_c   1.000
_cell.angle_alpha   90.00
_cell.angle_beta   90.00
_cell.angle_gamma   90.00
#
_symmetry.space_group_name_H-M   'P 1'
#
loop_
_entity.id
_entity.type
_entity.pdbx_description
1 polymer ?
#
loop_
_entity_poly.entity_id
_entity_poly.type
_entity_poly.pdbx_seq_one_letter_code
_entity_poly.pdbx_strand_id
1 'polypeptide(L)'
;MFDKVLYLNQAERTDRLKDCKDELSRVGLIAQPFYSIKAEQPFQSFCLSQVGMLNEFLQSGGNRFLALEDDVIFKDYGNLETALSELPEDWDIVYLGANVTEEKPEYYSKHLRRVRSAWTTHAIGYTRKAIEKILAKYVDWETSGMYDDWLSREFLPNNNCYIIAPMIAWQRPVYSNLWNREVSYGWESIEKKLL
;
A
#
# COMPACT_ATOMS: atom_id res chain seq x y z
N MET A 1 10.18 12.29 4.06
CA MET A 1 9.97 10.95 4.64
C MET A 1 8.55 10.86 5.22
N PHE A 2 8.06 9.70 5.63
CA PHE A 2 6.72 9.53 6.22
C PHE A 2 6.72 9.88 7.71
N ASP A 3 5.65 10.51 8.21
CA ASP A 3 5.50 10.93 9.61
C ASP A 3 5.02 9.78 10.50
N LYS A 4 4.26 8.83 9.92
CA LYS A 4 3.80 7.62 10.58
C LYS A 4 3.87 6.43 9.61
N VAL A 5 4.28 5.28 10.12
CA VAL A 5 4.28 4.02 9.38
C VAL A 5 3.54 2.98 10.20
N LEU A 6 2.52 2.36 9.61
CA LEU A 6 1.80 1.23 10.20
C LEU A 6 1.89 0.02 9.28
N TYR A 7 1.92 -1.18 9.87
CA TYR A 7 1.73 -2.41 9.13
C TYR A 7 0.55 -3.20 9.66
N LEU A 8 -0.32 -3.61 8.73
CA LEU A 8 -1.49 -4.43 9.04
C LEU A 8 -1.06 -5.86 9.36
N ASN A 9 -1.46 -6.36 10.53
CA ASN A 9 -1.20 -7.74 10.92
C ASN A 9 -2.43 -8.33 11.64
N GLN A 10 -2.70 -9.61 11.39
CA GLN A 10 -3.66 -10.36 12.19
C GLN A 10 -2.98 -10.84 13.48
N ALA A 11 -3.56 -10.54 14.63
CA ALA A 11 -2.94 -10.82 15.93
C ALA A 11 -2.54 -12.29 16.13
N GLU A 12 -3.27 -13.20 15.49
CA GLU A 12 -3.03 -14.64 15.51
C GLU A 12 -1.85 -15.09 14.63
N ARG A 13 -1.47 -14.25 13.65
CA ARG A 13 -0.38 -14.53 12.71
C ARG A 13 0.97 -14.06 13.27
N THR A 14 1.37 -14.69 14.37
CA THR A 14 2.67 -14.38 15.03
C THR A 14 3.87 -14.75 14.17
N ASP A 15 3.72 -15.71 13.27
CA ASP A 15 4.67 -16.06 12.21
C ASP A 15 4.93 -14.88 11.28
N ARG A 16 3.87 -14.30 10.71
CA ARG A 16 3.95 -13.14 9.80
C ARG A 16 4.42 -11.89 10.55
N LEU A 17 3.97 -11.71 11.81
CA LEU A 17 4.45 -10.62 12.66
C LEU A 17 5.96 -10.63 12.83
N LYS A 18 6.54 -11.82 13.08
CA LYS A 18 7.98 -11.99 13.21
C LYS A 18 8.69 -11.66 11.90
N ASP A 19 8.25 -12.25 10.80
CA ASP A 19 8.84 -12.05 9.47
C ASP A 19 8.80 -10.58 9.04
N CYS A 20 7.69 -9.88 9.30
CA CYS A 20 7.55 -8.45 9.03
C CYS A 20 8.54 -7.62 9.86
N LYS A 21 8.64 -7.88 11.17
CA LYS A 21 9.60 -7.19 12.04
C LYS A 21 11.05 -7.40 11.61
N ASP A 22 11.40 -8.61 11.22
CA ASP A 22 12.74 -8.94 10.71
C ASP A 22 13.03 -8.15 9.43
N GLU A 23 12.06 -8.05 8.51
CA GLU A 23 12.18 -7.29 7.28
C GLU A 23 12.29 -5.79 7.53
N LEU A 24 11.44 -5.22 8.39
CA LEU A 24 11.50 -3.81 8.78
C LEU A 24 12.86 -3.46 9.42
N SER A 25 13.35 -4.33 10.29
CA SER A 25 14.67 -4.17 10.92
C SER A 25 15.80 -4.22 9.89
N ARG A 26 15.72 -5.11 8.91
CA ARG A 26 16.72 -5.26 7.83
C ARG A 26 16.90 -3.96 7.04
N VAL A 27 15.82 -3.21 6.80
CA VAL A 27 15.85 -1.94 6.06
C VAL A 27 15.92 -0.70 6.96
N GLY A 28 15.94 -0.88 8.29
CA GLY A 28 16.00 0.22 9.25
C GLY A 28 14.72 1.06 9.32
N LEU A 29 13.55 0.48 8.93
CA LEU A 29 12.27 1.19 8.94
C LEU A 29 11.55 0.98 10.27
N ILE A 30 11.27 2.08 10.97
CA ILE A 30 10.48 2.07 12.21
C ILE A 30 9.00 2.11 11.85
N ALA A 31 8.26 1.07 12.22
CA ALA A 31 6.83 0.95 11.99
C ALA A 31 6.13 0.35 13.21
N GLN A 32 4.84 0.63 13.35
CA GLN A 32 4.00 0.10 14.43
C GLN A 32 2.96 -0.88 13.86
N PRO A 33 2.65 -1.99 14.58
CA PRO A 33 1.57 -2.87 14.16
C PRO A 33 0.21 -2.19 14.32
N PHE A 34 -0.62 -2.33 13.30
CA PHE A 34 -2.05 -2.13 13.37
C PHE A 34 -2.71 -3.51 13.31
N TYR A 35 -3.38 -3.90 14.37
CA TYR A 35 -4.05 -5.20 14.40
C TYR A 35 -5.36 -5.16 13.66
N SER A 36 -5.58 -6.15 12.78
CA SER A 36 -6.76 -6.20 11.92
C SER A 36 -8.06 -6.15 12.72
N ILE A 37 -9.01 -5.37 12.21
CA ILE A 37 -10.36 -5.29 12.74
C ILE A 37 -11.11 -6.54 12.27
N LYS A 38 -11.61 -7.33 13.24
CA LYS A 38 -12.35 -8.56 12.93
C LYS A 38 -13.77 -8.25 12.49
N ALA A 39 -14.22 -8.95 11.45
CA ALA A 39 -15.58 -8.96 10.98
C ALA A 39 -15.97 -10.39 10.56
N GLU A 40 -17.23 -10.62 10.22
CA GLU A 40 -17.73 -11.93 9.82
C GLU A 40 -17.08 -12.44 8.53
N GLN A 41 -16.85 -11.54 7.58
CA GLN A 41 -16.23 -11.87 6.29
C GLN A 41 -14.77 -11.40 6.24
N PRO A 42 -13.84 -12.21 5.70
CA PRO A 42 -12.43 -11.80 5.56
C PRO A 42 -12.26 -10.51 4.76
N PHE A 43 -13.02 -10.33 3.68
CA PHE A 43 -12.99 -9.11 2.86
C PHE A 43 -13.47 -7.88 3.63
N GLN A 44 -14.49 -8.03 4.46
CA GLN A 44 -14.97 -6.96 5.34
C GLN A 44 -13.90 -6.60 6.38
N SER A 45 -13.27 -7.60 7.01
CA SER A 45 -12.16 -7.39 7.95
C SER A 45 -11.02 -6.60 7.31
N PHE A 46 -10.66 -6.96 6.07
CA PHE A 46 -9.62 -6.27 5.32
C PHE A 46 -9.98 -4.80 5.07
N CYS A 47 -11.16 -4.53 4.52
CA CYS A 47 -11.60 -3.17 4.21
C CYS A 47 -11.70 -2.29 5.46
N LEU A 48 -12.29 -2.82 6.55
CA LEU A 48 -12.37 -2.13 7.84
C LEU A 48 -10.97 -1.81 8.40
N SER A 49 -10.03 -2.72 8.23
CA SER A 49 -8.67 -2.53 8.72
C SER A 49 -7.92 -1.47 7.92
N GLN A 50 -8.08 -1.43 6.60
CA GLN A 50 -7.51 -0.36 5.76
C GLN A 50 -8.05 1.01 6.18
N VAL A 51 -9.37 1.14 6.29
CA VAL A 51 -10.02 2.39 6.78
C VAL A 51 -9.59 2.72 8.21
N GLY A 52 -9.45 1.72 9.07
CA GLY A 52 -8.98 1.88 10.45
C GLY A 52 -7.59 2.50 10.53
N MET A 53 -6.63 2.01 9.71
CA MET A 53 -5.28 2.58 9.64
C MET A 53 -5.29 4.05 9.18
N LEU A 54 -6.13 4.38 8.19
CA LEU A 54 -6.26 5.76 7.71
C LEU A 54 -6.80 6.68 8.82
N ASN A 55 -7.82 6.25 9.56
CA ASN A 55 -8.38 7.00 10.66
C ASN A 55 -7.37 7.18 11.80
N GLU A 56 -6.61 6.14 12.15
CA GLU A 56 -5.55 6.24 13.17
C GLU A 56 -4.47 7.24 12.76
N PHE A 57 -4.09 7.25 11.48
CA PHE A 57 -3.15 8.25 10.98
C PHE A 57 -3.71 9.67 11.11
N LEU A 58 -4.96 9.93 10.77
CA LEU A 58 -5.54 11.27 10.89
C LEU A 58 -5.47 11.83 12.32
N GLN A 59 -5.55 10.97 13.33
CA GLN A 59 -5.43 11.36 14.74
C GLN A 59 -3.98 11.73 15.13
N SER A 60 -2.97 11.32 14.37
CA SER A 60 -1.56 11.58 14.68
C SER A 60 -1.08 12.99 14.41
N GLY A 61 -1.84 13.79 13.66
CA GLY A 61 -1.43 15.13 13.22
C GLY A 61 -0.40 15.17 12.09
N GLY A 62 0.09 14.03 11.59
CA GLY A 62 1.06 13.94 10.50
C GLY A 62 0.49 14.32 9.13
N ASN A 63 1.36 14.51 8.14
CA ASN A 63 1.00 14.86 6.77
C ASN A 63 1.19 13.73 5.76
N ARG A 64 2.12 12.78 6.04
CA ARG A 64 2.51 11.69 5.15
C ARG A 64 2.48 10.37 5.91
N PHE A 65 1.74 9.41 5.39
CA PHE A 65 1.51 8.10 5.97
C PHE A 65 2.03 7.00 5.05
N LEU A 66 2.70 5.99 5.60
CA LEU A 66 3.01 4.75 4.91
C LEU A 66 2.23 3.60 5.54
N ALA A 67 1.32 3.02 4.78
CA ALA A 67 0.62 1.79 5.12
C ALA A 67 1.34 0.60 4.49
N LEU A 68 1.58 -0.44 5.30
CA LEU A 68 2.20 -1.69 4.89
C LEU A 68 1.29 -2.87 5.23
N GLU A 69 1.51 -4.01 4.58
CA GLU A 69 1.01 -5.32 5.01
C GLU A 69 2.15 -6.16 5.59
N ASP A 70 1.83 -7.15 6.43
CA ASP A 70 2.81 -7.95 7.16
C ASP A 70 3.59 -8.96 6.28
N ASP A 71 3.25 -9.04 4.99
CA ASP A 71 3.97 -9.84 3.99
C ASP A 71 4.86 -8.99 3.05
N VAL A 72 5.03 -7.71 3.34
CA VAL A 72 5.91 -6.85 2.56
C VAL A 72 7.36 -7.35 2.61
N ILE A 73 8.03 -7.31 1.46
CA ILE A 73 9.49 -7.43 1.34
C ILE A 73 10.05 -6.26 0.54
N PHE A 74 11.15 -5.70 1.00
CA PHE A 74 11.76 -4.56 0.34
C PHE A 74 12.92 -5.01 -0.55
N LYS A 75 12.95 -4.51 -1.77
CA LYS A 75 14.09 -4.54 -2.70
C LYS A 75 14.95 -3.30 -2.43
N ASP A 76 15.38 -2.59 -3.35
CA ASP A 76 16.28 -1.44 -3.25
C ASP A 76 15.77 -0.28 -2.36
N TYR A 77 15.51 -0.57 -1.07
CA TYR A 77 14.93 0.40 -0.12
C TYR A 77 15.78 1.68 0.00
N GLY A 78 17.10 1.60 -0.21
CA GLY A 78 17.98 2.76 -0.22
C GLY A 78 17.63 3.83 -1.27
N ASN A 79 16.87 3.47 -2.31
CA ASN A 79 16.42 4.40 -3.36
C ASN A 79 15.11 5.13 -3.00
N LEU A 80 14.46 4.81 -1.87
CA LEU A 80 13.18 5.38 -1.49
C LEU A 80 13.23 6.92 -1.40
N GLU A 81 14.21 7.46 -0.71
CA GLU A 81 14.33 8.91 -0.53
C GLU A 81 14.50 9.65 -1.85
N THR A 82 15.33 9.10 -2.75
CA THR A 82 15.52 9.65 -4.09
C THR A 82 14.21 9.63 -4.88
N ALA A 83 13.48 8.51 -4.89
CA ALA A 83 12.20 8.41 -5.59
C ALA A 83 11.15 9.37 -5.01
N LEU A 84 11.06 9.48 -3.68
CA LEU A 84 10.13 10.41 -3.02
C LEU A 84 10.46 11.88 -3.31
N SER A 85 11.73 12.23 -3.54
CA SER A 85 12.12 13.60 -3.89
C SER A 85 11.68 14.04 -5.29
N GLU A 86 11.33 13.09 -6.16
CA GLU A 86 10.82 13.35 -7.51
C GLU A 86 9.29 13.54 -7.54
N LEU A 87 8.58 13.29 -6.43
CA LEU A 87 7.13 13.49 -6.35
C LEU A 87 6.79 14.98 -6.48
N PRO A 88 5.73 15.35 -7.23
CA PRO A 88 5.24 16.71 -7.23
C PRO A 88 4.65 17.09 -5.87
N GLU A 89 4.56 18.38 -5.56
CA GLU A 89 4.05 18.84 -4.27
C GLU A 89 2.61 18.43 -4.00
N ASP A 90 1.81 18.25 -5.04
CA ASP A 90 0.38 17.92 -4.97
C ASP A 90 0.05 16.42 -5.15
N TRP A 91 1.05 15.54 -4.97
CA TRP A 91 0.79 14.11 -5.03
C TRP A 91 -0.23 13.66 -3.96
N ASP A 92 -1.02 12.66 -4.28
CA ASP A 92 -2.01 12.07 -3.39
C ASP A 92 -1.55 10.71 -2.84
N ILE A 93 -1.18 9.77 -3.73
CA ILE A 93 -0.73 8.41 -3.39
C ILE A 93 0.59 8.12 -4.10
N VAL A 94 1.48 7.40 -3.42
CA VAL A 94 2.65 6.74 -4.01
C VAL A 94 2.71 5.27 -3.61
N TYR A 95 2.69 4.38 -4.59
CA TYR A 95 2.94 2.96 -4.38
C TYR A 95 4.46 2.70 -4.36
N LEU A 96 4.93 2.03 -3.32
CA LEU A 96 6.30 1.50 -3.29
C LEU A 96 6.39 0.21 -4.11
N GLY A 97 5.26 -0.46 -4.27
CA GLY A 97 5.01 -1.58 -5.14
C GLY A 97 3.52 -1.86 -5.23
N ALA A 98 3.06 -2.34 -6.38
CA ALA A 98 1.66 -2.68 -6.62
C ALA A 98 1.51 -3.66 -7.79
N ASN A 99 0.40 -4.37 -7.83
CA ASN A 99 -0.01 -5.11 -9.02
C ASN A 99 -0.65 -4.13 -10.02
N VAL A 100 0.18 -3.52 -10.86
CA VAL A 100 -0.28 -2.58 -11.89
C VAL A 100 -1.03 -3.32 -12.98
N THR A 101 -2.28 -2.93 -13.21
CA THR A 101 -3.16 -3.55 -14.20
C THR A 101 -3.07 -2.88 -15.57
N GLU A 102 -2.60 -1.66 -15.62
CA GLU A 102 -2.31 -0.97 -16.89
C GLU A 102 -1.23 -1.71 -17.68
N GLU A 103 -1.36 -1.70 -18.99
CA GLU A 103 -0.36 -2.29 -19.87
C GLU A 103 0.95 -1.50 -19.84
N LYS A 104 0.86 -0.17 -19.84
CA LYS A 104 2.00 0.73 -19.79
C LYS A 104 1.66 2.01 -19.02
N PRO A 105 2.03 2.11 -17.73
CA PRO A 105 1.90 3.34 -16.96
C PRO A 105 2.67 4.51 -17.57
N GLU A 106 2.12 5.70 -17.44
CA GLU A 106 2.68 6.93 -18.00
C GLU A 106 4.01 7.28 -17.32
N TYR A 107 5.06 7.51 -18.11
CA TYR A 107 6.34 8.00 -17.59
C TYR A 107 6.17 9.37 -16.95
N TYR A 108 6.62 9.54 -15.73
CA TYR A 108 6.65 10.83 -15.05
C TYR A 108 8.08 11.34 -14.84
N SER A 109 8.93 10.55 -14.21
CA SER A 109 10.33 10.89 -13.96
C SER A 109 11.21 9.63 -14.00
N LYS A 110 12.48 9.76 -13.68
CA LYS A 110 13.41 8.62 -13.68
C LYS A 110 12.91 7.48 -12.79
N HIS A 111 12.39 7.80 -11.60
CA HIS A 111 11.99 6.80 -10.62
C HIS A 111 10.46 6.74 -10.40
N LEU A 112 9.67 7.45 -11.20
CA LEU A 112 8.22 7.47 -11.02
C LEU A 112 7.46 7.21 -12.34
N ARG A 113 6.36 6.48 -12.19
CA ARG A 113 5.31 6.37 -13.22
C ARG A 113 4.00 6.85 -12.64
N ARG A 114 3.19 7.54 -13.44
CA ARG A 114 1.81 7.85 -13.05
C ARG A 114 0.98 6.58 -13.17
N VAL A 115 0.24 6.25 -12.12
CA VAL A 115 -0.59 5.05 -12.07
C VAL A 115 -2.06 5.43 -12.00
N ARG A 116 -2.87 4.79 -12.83
CA ARG A 116 -4.33 5.00 -12.91
C ARG A 116 -5.12 3.75 -12.56
N SER A 117 -4.46 2.59 -12.54
CA SER A 117 -5.09 1.32 -12.17
C SER A 117 -4.06 0.35 -11.59
N ALA A 118 -4.25 0.00 -10.32
CA ALA A 118 -3.41 -0.94 -9.61
C ALA A 118 -4.20 -1.62 -8.50
N TRP A 119 -3.85 -2.86 -8.21
CA TRP A 119 -4.34 -3.62 -7.06
C TRP A 119 -3.23 -3.83 -6.04
N THR A 120 -3.61 -4.40 -4.90
CA THR A 120 -2.78 -4.67 -3.72
C THR A 120 -2.44 -3.41 -2.92
N THR A 121 -2.36 -3.58 -1.61
CA THR A 121 -2.15 -2.48 -0.65
C THR A 121 -0.93 -2.71 0.23
N HIS A 122 0.00 -3.57 -0.20
CA HIS A 122 1.10 -4.04 0.63
C HIS A 122 2.12 -2.94 0.99
N ALA A 123 2.22 -1.85 0.21
CA ALA A 123 3.10 -0.73 0.52
C ALA A 123 2.66 0.55 -0.20
N ILE A 124 1.84 1.36 0.48
CA ILE A 124 1.26 2.59 -0.07
C ILE A 124 1.58 3.78 0.82
N GLY A 125 2.19 4.80 0.24
CA GLY A 125 2.33 6.12 0.82
C GLY A 125 1.13 7.01 0.48
N TYR A 126 0.59 7.69 1.48
CA TYR A 126 -0.54 8.61 1.36
C TYR A 126 -0.19 9.99 1.88
N THR A 127 -0.75 11.04 1.27
CA THR A 127 -0.85 12.35 1.93
C THR A 127 -2.09 12.40 2.81
N ARG A 128 -2.10 13.27 3.83
CA ARG A 128 -3.29 13.55 4.64
C ARG A 128 -4.49 13.91 3.77
N LYS A 129 -4.28 14.80 2.79
CA LYS A 129 -5.31 15.23 1.84
C LYS A 129 -5.92 14.05 1.06
N ALA A 130 -5.09 13.09 0.62
CA ALA A 130 -5.57 11.90 -0.05
C ALA A 130 -6.43 11.04 0.88
N ILE A 131 -6.01 10.85 2.13
CA ILE A 131 -6.77 10.10 3.13
C ILE A 131 -8.14 10.73 3.38
N GLU A 132 -8.19 12.05 3.56
CA GLU A 132 -9.44 12.80 3.74
C GLU A 132 -10.38 12.62 2.54
N LYS A 133 -9.85 12.68 1.31
CA LYS A 133 -10.62 12.42 0.08
C LYS A 133 -11.16 10.98 0.02
N ILE A 134 -10.33 10.01 0.42
CA ILE A 134 -10.70 8.58 0.42
C ILE A 134 -11.84 8.36 1.43
N LEU A 135 -11.65 8.78 2.67
CA LEU A 135 -12.63 8.60 3.74
C LEU A 135 -13.94 9.38 3.51
N ALA A 136 -13.92 10.44 2.71
CA ALA A 136 -15.13 11.16 2.32
C ALA A 136 -15.97 10.42 1.25
N LYS A 137 -15.38 9.43 0.53
CA LYS A 137 -16.01 8.75 -0.60
C LYS A 137 -16.17 7.24 -0.42
N TYR A 138 -15.20 6.59 0.22
CA TYR A 138 -15.26 5.17 0.53
C TYR A 138 -16.19 4.95 1.72
N VAL A 139 -17.33 4.29 1.51
CA VAL A 139 -18.34 4.05 2.55
C VAL A 139 -17.97 2.79 3.34
N ASP A 140 -18.11 1.64 2.70
CA ASP A 140 -17.81 0.32 3.24
C ASP A 140 -17.62 -0.69 2.09
N TRP A 141 -17.33 -1.95 2.43
CA TRP A 141 -17.11 -2.97 1.42
C TRP A 141 -18.40 -3.39 0.69
N GLU A 142 -19.57 -3.31 1.33
CA GLU A 142 -20.84 -3.69 0.73
C GLU A 142 -21.28 -2.68 -0.33
N THR A 143 -21.07 -1.40 -0.06
CA THR A 143 -21.44 -0.29 -0.94
C THR A 143 -20.35 0.00 -1.98
N SER A 144 -19.09 0.04 -1.55
CA SER A 144 -17.95 0.49 -2.37
C SER A 144 -17.17 -0.67 -3.01
N GLY A 145 -17.29 -1.88 -2.45
CA GLY A 145 -16.50 -3.05 -2.84
C GLY A 145 -15.16 -3.13 -2.10
N MET A 146 -14.28 -4.01 -2.56
CA MET A 146 -12.94 -4.18 -2.02
C MET A 146 -12.16 -2.86 -2.07
N TYR A 147 -11.41 -2.57 -1.01
CA TYR A 147 -10.73 -1.28 -0.85
C TYR A 147 -9.71 -1.00 -1.97
N ASP A 148 -8.91 -1.99 -2.35
CA ASP A 148 -7.92 -1.85 -3.43
C ASP A 148 -8.56 -1.74 -4.82
N ASP A 149 -9.64 -2.49 -5.07
CA ASP A 149 -10.41 -2.39 -6.30
C ASP A 149 -11.11 -1.02 -6.41
N TRP A 150 -11.67 -0.52 -5.31
CA TRP A 150 -12.25 0.82 -5.26
C TRP A 150 -11.20 1.90 -5.51
N LEU A 151 -10.03 1.81 -4.88
CA LEU A 151 -8.91 2.72 -5.19
C LEU A 151 -8.60 2.72 -6.68
N SER A 152 -8.50 1.52 -7.27
CA SER A 152 -8.18 1.36 -8.70
C SER A 152 -9.21 1.97 -9.64
N ARG A 153 -10.50 1.82 -9.33
CA ARG A 153 -11.60 2.29 -10.20
C ARG A 153 -11.98 3.74 -9.98
N GLU A 154 -12.00 4.19 -8.72
CA GLU A 154 -12.61 5.46 -8.35
C GLU A 154 -11.58 6.53 -7.97
N PHE A 155 -10.48 6.15 -7.33
CA PHE A 155 -9.52 7.12 -6.80
C PHE A 155 -8.35 7.37 -7.75
N LEU A 156 -7.64 6.33 -8.18
CA LEU A 156 -6.41 6.46 -8.96
C LEU A 156 -6.61 7.22 -10.29
N PRO A 157 -7.67 6.99 -11.07
CA PRO A 157 -7.85 7.69 -12.36
C PRO A 157 -8.02 9.21 -12.20
N ASN A 158 -8.53 9.66 -11.05
CA ASN A 158 -8.97 11.04 -10.81
C ASN A 158 -8.04 11.83 -9.89
N ASN A 159 -6.90 11.27 -9.46
CA ASN A 159 -6.01 11.90 -8.50
C ASN A 159 -4.53 11.77 -8.93
N ASN A 160 -3.64 12.47 -8.23
CA ASN A 160 -2.21 12.46 -8.53
C ASN A 160 -1.53 11.27 -7.86
N CYS A 161 -1.60 10.12 -8.52
CA CYS A 161 -1.13 8.85 -8.00
C CYS A 161 0.07 8.33 -8.80
N TYR A 162 1.07 7.83 -8.08
CA TYR A 162 2.35 7.42 -8.64
C TYR A 162 2.74 6.03 -8.15
N ILE A 163 3.62 5.37 -8.89
CA ILE A 163 4.32 4.15 -8.48
C ILE A 163 5.81 4.33 -8.70
N ILE A 164 6.62 3.86 -7.75
CA ILE A 164 8.08 3.86 -7.86
C ILE A 164 8.52 2.79 -8.86
N ALA A 165 9.43 3.16 -9.76
CA ALA A 165 9.98 2.30 -10.81
C ALA A 165 11.52 2.41 -10.87
N PRO A 166 12.27 1.31 -10.67
CA PRO A 166 11.77 -0.02 -10.30
C PRO A 166 11.10 -0.05 -8.93
N MET A 167 10.18 -1.03 -8.71
CA MET A 167 9.46 -1.16 -7.45
C MET A 167 10.40 -1.42 -6.27
N ILE A 168 10.15 -0.75 -5.16
CA ILE A 168 10.93 -0.89 -3.91
C ILE A 168 10.34 -1.98 -3.02
N ALA A 169 9.04 -2.24 -3.09
CA ALA A 169 8.36 -3.22 -2.26
C ALA A 169 7.60 -4.25 -3.08
N TRP A 170 7.68 -5.51 -2.64
CA TRP A 170 6.95 -6.64 -3.17
C TRP A 170 6.20 -7.35 -2.04
N GLN A 171 5.29 -8.26 -2.35
CA GLN A 171 4.72 -9.19 -1.36
C GLN A 171 5.45 -10.51 -1.40
N ARG A 172 5.73 -11.05 -0.21
CA ARG A 172 6.23 -12.41 -0.03
C ARG A 172 5.17 -13.40 -0.48
N PRO A 173 5.54 -14.50 -1.19
CA PRO A 173 4.63 -15.60 -1.38
C PRO A 173 4.22 -16.17 -0.03
N VAL A 174 2.94 -16.14 0.27
CA VAL A 174 2.38 -16.59 1.55
C VAL A 174 0.97 -17.17 1.38
N TYR A 175 0.54 -17.95 2.38
CA TYR A 175 -0.85 -18.33 2.48
C TYR A 175 -1.72 -17.12 2.84
N SER A 176 -2.62 -16.74 1.95
CA SER A 176 -3.56 -15.63 2.13
C SER A 176 -4.83 -16.10 2.84
N ASN A 177 -5.10 -15.54 4.02
CA ASN A 177 -6.37 -15.78 4.72
C ASN A 177 -7.56 -15.18 3.96
N LEU A 178 -7.32 -14.14 3.16
CA LEU A 178 -8.34 -13.49 2.34
C LEU A 178 -8.83 -14.41 1.21
N TRP A 179 -7.88 -15.08 0.54
CA TRP A 179 -8.16 -15.97 -0.60
C TRP A 179 -8.21 -17.45 -0.24
N ASN A 180 -7.92 -17.82 1.02
CA ASN A 180 -7.82 -19.18 1.53
C ASN A 180 -6.94 -20.10 0.66
N ARG A 181 -5.81 -19.57 0.21
CA ARG A 181 -4.82 -20.28 -0.63
C ARG A 181 -3.46 -19.60 -0.57
N GLU A 182 -2.44 -20.32 -1.04
CA GLU A 182 -1.16 -19.67 -1.34
C GLU A 182 -1.30 -18.68 -2.50
N VAL A 183 -0.70 -17.49 -2.32
CA VAL A 183 -0.69 -16.41 -3.31
C VAL A 183 0.75 -16.05 -3.60
N SER A 184 1.07 -15.97 -4.86
CA SER A 184 2.33 -15.44 -5.38
C SER A 184 2.03 -14.56 -6.57
N TYR A 185 2.61 -13.39 -6.59
CA TYR A 185 2.49 -12.46 -7.71
C TYR A 185 3.75 -12.54 -8.58
N GLY A 186 3.61 -12.50 -9.88
CA GLY A 186 4.73 -12.47 -10.81
C GLY A 186 5.38 -11.08 -10.86
N TRP A 187 6.00 -10.64 -9.76
CA TRP A 187 6.51 -9.26 -9.59
C TRP A 187 7.47 -8.84 -10.67
N GLU A 188 8.36 -9.72 -11.15
CA GLU A 188 9.27 -9.42 -12.26
C GLU A 188 8.54 -9.09 -13.55
N SER A 189 7.41 -9.74 -13.80
CA SER A 189 6.58 -9.48 -14.98
C SER A 189 5.85 -8.16 -14.85
N ILE A 190 5.37 -7.83 -13.65
CA ILE A 190 4.71 -6.54 -13.36
C ILE A 190 5.71 -5.40 -13.49
N GLU A 191 6.90 -5.56 -12.91
CA GLU A 191 7.95 -4.54 -12.95
C GLU A 191 8.41 -4.19 -14.37
N LYS A 192 8.45 -5.17 -15.28
CA LYS A 192 8.76 -4.94 -16.70
C LYS A 192 7.83 -3.95 -17.39
N LYS A 193 6.58 -3.80 -16.91
CA LYS A 193 5.64 -2.80 -17.44
C LYS A 193 6.02 -1.36 -17.02
N LEU A 194 6.81 -1.23 -15.95
CA LEU A 194 7.22 0.06 -15.39
C LEU A 194 8.53 0.58 -15.98
N LEU A 195 9.34 -0.31 -16.50
CA LEU A 195 10.64 0.01 -17.09
C LEU A 195 10.54 0.28 -18.58
#